data_ca312633d99f3c160105537df394862a
#
_entry.id   ca312633d99f3c160105537df394862a
#
_cell.length_a   1.000
_cell.length_b   1.000
_cell.length_c   1.000
_cell.angle_alpha   90.00
_cell.angle_beta   90.00
_cell.angle_gamma   90.00
#
_symmetry.space_group_name_H-M   'P 1'
#
loop_
_entity.id
_entity.type
_entity.pdbx_description
1 polymer ?
#
loop_
_entity_poly.entity_id
_entity_poly.type
_entity_poly.pdbx_seq_one_letter_code
_entity_poly.pdbx_strand_id
1 'polypeptide(L)'
;SGQTMNLEEKLKKQQYKEIWQQYCGFLDLSMDGYMKIQRRLMEEQIRLWSNCGLGQSILKGKHPKNLDEFRKMVPLTTYDDYADILLAKQPDMLPGNPVIWIQTTWEGGKHPIKVAPYTRSMLDTYRNNVTACLILSTSKEKGSFDVAATDKFLYALAPLPFATGLFPLALREEINIEFLPAVNDAVNMSFSERNKLGFKMAMQKDLGFF
;
A
#
# COMPACT_ATOMS: atom_id res chain seq x y z
N SER A 1 9.16 19.95 15.24
CA SER A 1 8.71 18.61 14.75
C SER A 1 9.33 18.37 13.37
N GLY A 2 10.40 17.58 13.35
CA GLY A 2 11.07 17.26 12.12
C GLY A 2 10.20 16.38 11.23
N GLN A 3 9.59 16.93 10.19
CA GLN A 3 9.07 16.09 9.12
C GLN A 3 10.24 15.36 8.47
N THR A 4 10.17 14.04 8.40
CA THR A 4 11.16 13.25 7.69
C THR A 4 11.10 13.62 6.22
N MET A 5 12.26 13.92 5.61
CA MET A 5 12.35 14.20 4.18
C MET A 5 11.87 13.00 3.37
N ASN A 6 11.12 13.25 2.31
CA ASN A 6 10.68 12.22 1.39
C ASN A 6 11.80 11.81 0.42
N LEU A 7 11.52 10.82 -0.41
CA LEU A 7 12.48 10.29 -1.38
C LEU A 7 13.00 11.39 -2.33
N GLU A 8 12.11 12.20 -2.90
CA GLU A 8 12.51 13.24 -3.87
C GLU A 8 13.47 14.25 -3.26
N GLU A 9 13.20 14.71 -2.04
CA GLU A 9 14.07 15.64 -1.31
C GLU A 9 15.45 15.04 -1.04
N LYS A 10 15.50 13.76 -0.66
CA LYS A 10 16.75 13.03 -0.44
C LYS A 10 17.53 12.81 -1.72
N LEU A 11 16.85 12.56 -2.84
CA LEU A 11 17.49 12.44 -4.15
C LEU A 11 18.14 13.76 -4.56
N LYS A 12 17.47 14.89 -4.35
CA LYS A 12 18.02 16.22 -4.62
C LYS A 12 19.29 16.51 -3.80
N LYS A 13 19.34 15.98 -2.58
CA LYS A 13 20.50 16.12 -1.69
C LYS A 13 21.54 15.02 -1.87
N GLN A 14 21.34 14.11 -2.83
CA GLN A 14 22.26 12.99 -3.12
C GLN A 14 22.51 12.09 -1.90
N GLN A 15 21.52 11.93 -1.06
CA GLN A 15 21.57 11.08 0.15
C GLN A 15 21.26 9.62 -0.18
N TYR A 16 22.02 9.03 -1.09
CA TYR A 16 21.74 7.70 -1.62
C TYR A 16 21.84 6.59 -0.57
N LYS A 17 22.83 6.69 0.31
CA LYS A 17 23.02 5.71 1.38
C LYS A 17 21.86 5.73 2.38
N GLU A 18 21.40 6.92 2.74
CA GLU A 18 20.27 7.13 3.65
C GLU A 18 18.97 6.62 3.01
N ILE A 19 18.78 6.85 1.72
CA ILE A 19 17.62 6.33 0.97
C ILE A 19 17.60 4.81 1.03
N TRP A 20 18.72 4.17 0.67
CA TRP A 20 18.80 2.72 0.73
C TRP A 20 18.51 2.18 2.12
N GLN A 21 19.13 2.77 3.14
CA GLN A 21 18.96 2.33 4.53
C GLN A 21 17.51 2.49 5.00
N GLN A 22 16.85 3.58 4.63
CA GLN A 22 15.47 3.85 5.06
C GLN A 22 14.48 2.89 4.41
N TYR A 23 14.57 2.69 3.10
CA TYR A 23 13.54 1.93 2.36
C TYR A 23 13.92 0.46 2.15
N CYS A 24 15.18 0.14 2.04
CA CYS A 24 15.68 -1.19 1.71
C CYS A 24 16.58 -1.81 2.79
N GLY A 25 16.77 -1.12 3.91
CA GLY A 25 17.63 -1.60 5.02
C GLY A 25 17.13 -2.91 5.63
N PHE A 26 15.86 -3.24 5.47
CA PHE A 26 15.30 -4.50 5.94
C PHE A 26 15.98 -5.73 5.30
N LEU A 27 16.61 -5.57 4.15
CA LEU A 27 17.35 -6.65 3.49
C LEU A 27 18.58 -7.12 4.29
N ASP A 28 19.05 -6.29 5.22
CA ASP A 28 20.18 -6.62 6.09
C ASP A 28 19.78 -7.32 7.39
N LEU A 29 18.48 -7.45 7.64
CA LEU A 29 17.99 -8.13 8.82
C LEU A 29 18.29 -9.62 8.77
N SER A 30 18.72 -10.19 9.92
CA SER A 30 18.72 -11.64 10.09
C SER A 30 17.27 -12.16 10.12
N MET A 31 17.07 -13.45 9.89
CA MET A 31 15.76 -14.07 10.02
C MET A 31 15.17 -13.84 11.41
N ASP A 32 15.97 -14.00 12.47
CA ASP A 32 15.53 -13.75 13.83
C ASP A 32 15.12 -12.29 14.05
N GLY A 33 15.89 -11.35 13.53
CA GLY A 33 15.57 -9.92 13.60
C GLY A 33 14.27 -9.60 12.88
N TYR A 34 14.11 -10.14 11.68
CA TYR A 34 12.87 -9.99 10.90
C TYR A 34 11.66 -10.55 11.65
N MET A 35 11.77 -11.76 12.19
CA MET A 35 10.68 -12.41 12.91
C MET A 35 10.30 -11.69 14.21
N LYS A 36 11.26 -11.08 14.90
CA LYS A 36 10.96 -10.24 16.07
C LYS A 36 10.11 -9.03 15.69
N ILE A 37 10.43 -8.37 14.60
CA ILE A 37 9.67 -7.23 14.10
C ILE A 37 8.26 -7.69 13.70
N GLN A 38 8.13 -8.78 12.96
CA GLN A 38 6.84 -9.33 12.55
C GLN A 38 5.95 -9.68 13.74
N ARG A 39 6.52 -10.29 14.77
CA ARG A 39 5.78 -10.61 16.00
C ARG A 39 5.30 -9.37 16.71
N ARG A 40 6.15 -8.36 16.87
CA ARG A 40 5.80 -7.08 17.49
C ARG A 40 4.65 -6.39 16.74
N LEU A 41 4.77 -6.31 15.41
CA LEU A 41 3.74 -5.68 14.57
C LEU A 41 2.42 -6.46 14.64
N MET A 42 2.46 -7.78 14.63
CA MET A 42 1.25 -8.60 14.74
C MET A 42 0.57 -8.41 16.10
N GLU A 43 1.34 -8.34 17.18
CA GLU A 43 0.80 -8.09 18.52
C GLU A 43 0.17 -6.71 18.65
N GLU A 44 0.74 -5.69 18.00
CA GLU A 44 0.12 -4.36 17.91
C GLU A 44 -1.22 -4.43 17.18
N GLN A 45 -1.29 -5.14 16.06
CA GLN A 45 -2.54 -5.33 15.33
C GLN A 45 -3.58 -6.10 16.14
N ILE A 46 -3.19 -7.14 16.84
CA ILE A 46 -4.07 -7.89 17.72
C ILE A 46 -4.72 -6.97 18.77
N ARG A 47 -3.93 -6.10 19.41
CA ARG A 47 -4.45 -5.13 20.38
C ARG A 47 -5.46 -4.18 19.74
N LEU A 48 -5.09 -3.60 18.60
CA LEU A 48 -5.94 -2.63 17.90
C LEU A 48 -7.28 -3.25 17.48
N TRP A 49 -7.24 -4.39 16.82
CA TRP A 49 -8.44 -5.03 16.29
C TRP A 49 -9.28 -5.72 17.37
N SER A 50 -8.66 -6.20 18.45
CA SER A 50 -9.39 -6.78 19.59
C SER A 50 -10.25 -5.74 20.32
N ASN A 51 -9.88 -4.46 20.23
CA ASN A 51 -10.57 -3.37 20.93
C ASN A 51 -11.53 -2.58 20.03
N CYS A 52 -11.73 -2.98 18.79
CA CYS A 52 -12.70 -2.33 17.90
C CYS A 52 -13.92 -3.21 17.62
N GLY A 53 -14.98 -2.59 17.15
CA GLY A 53 -16.26 -3.27 16.92
C GLY A 53 -16.15 -4.40 15.91
N LEU A 54 -15.44 -4.19 14.78
CA LEU A 54 -15.25 -5.22 13.78
C LEU A 54 -14.52 -6.44 14.37
N GLY A 55 -13.42 -6.23 15.08
CA GLY A 55 -12.67 -7.30 15.71
C GLY A 55 -13.53 -8.06 16.74
N GLN A 56 -14.30 -7.34 17.52
CA GLN A 56 -15.19 -7.96 18.51
C GLN A 56 -16.36 -8.72 17.88
N SER A 57 -16.79 -8.37 16.68
CA SER A 57 -17.76 -9.15 15.94
C SER A 57 -17.26 -10.57 15.64
N ILE A 58 -15.95 -10.74 15.53
CA ILE A 58 -15.29 -12.03 15.31
C ILE A 58 -14.92 -12.71 16.63
N LEU A 59 -14.36 -11.93 17.56
CA LEU A 59 -13.82 -12.44 18.84
C LEU A 59 -14.89 -12.72 19.90
N LYS A 60 -16.04 -12.06 19.81
CA LYS A 60 -17.19 -12.29 20.70
C LYS A 60 -16.81 -12.18 22.20
N GLY A 61 -16.11 -11.11 22.56
CA GLY A 61 -15.70 -10.83 23.93
C GLY A 61 -14.33 -11.40 24.32
N LYS A 62 -13.71 -12.16 23.46
CA LYS A 62 -12.36 -12.69 23.72
C LYS A 62 -11.30 -11.62 23.42
N HIS A 63 -10.22 -11.65 24.18
CA HIS A 63 -9.07 -10.72 24.01
C HIS A 63 -7.77 -11.51 24.00
N PRO A 64 -7.33 -11.96 22.82
CA PRO A 64 -6.03 -12.63 22.71
C PRO A 64 -4.89 -11.66 23.11
N LYS A 65 -3.97 -12.11 23.92
CA LYS A 65 -2.86 -11.29 24.45
C LYS A 65 -1.62 -11.35 23.57
N ASN A 66 -1.49 -12.40 22.78
CA ASN A 66 -0.32 -12.65 21.96
C ASN A 66 -0.70 -13.46 20.72
N LEU A 67 0.29 -13.73 19.88
CA LEU A 67 0.10 -14.45 18.63
C LEU A 67 -0.42 -15.89 18.86
N ASP A 68 0.07 -16.58 19.89
CA ASP A 68 -0.35 -17.95 20.15
C ASP A 68 -1.81 -18.02 20.58
N GLU A 69 -2.26 -17.12 21.45
CA GLU A 69 -3.66 -17.00 21.82
C GLU A 69 -4.54 -16.60 20.63
N PHE A 70 -4.07 -15.68 19.80
CA PHE A 70 -4.74 -15.26 18.57
C PHE A 70 -5.02 -16.46 17.67
N ARG A 71 -4.03 -17.31 17.43
CA ARG A 71 -4.18 -18.51 16.59
C ARG A 71 -5.19 -19.50 17.15
N LYS A 72 -5.31 -19.57 18.48
CA LYS A 72 -6.27 -20.46 19.15
C LYS A 72 -7.68 -19.90 19.17
N MET A 73 -7.84 -18.59 19.32
CA MET A 73 -9.13 -17.94 19.57
C MET A 73 -9.81 -17.44 18.30
N VAL A 74 -9.03 -17.04 17.28
CA VAL A 74 -9.59 -16.43 16.08
C VAL A 74 -9.84 -17.50 15.03
N PRO A 75 -11.09 -17.66 14.58
CA PRO A 75 -11.39 -18.58 13.49
C PRO A 75 -10.89 -18.06 12.15
N LEU A 76 -10.80 -18.95 11.17
CA LEU A 76 -10.62 -18.53 9.80
C LEU A 76 -11.84 -17.75 9.34
N THR A 77 -11.61 -16.62 8.67
CA THR A 77 -12.66 -15.74 8.21
C THR A 77 -12.58 -15.53 6.70
N THR A 78 -13.70 -15.12 6.14
CA THR A 78 -13.80 -14.65 4.76
C THR A 78 -14.37 -13.24 4.77
N TYR A 79 -14.41 -12.58 3.62
CA TYR A 79 -14.99 -11.25 3.51
C TYR A 79 -16.45 -11.19 3.99
N ASP A 80 -17.20 -12.29 3.84
CA ASP A 80 -18.59 -12.37 4.29
C ASP A 80 -18.74 -12.12 5.79
N ASP A 81 -17.73 -12.46 6.59
CA ASP A 81 -17.78 -12.29 8.04
C ASP A 81 -17.80 -10.82 8.49
N TYR A 82 -17.34 -9.89 7.65
CA TYR A 82 -17.30 -8.44 7.95
C TYR A 82 -17.86 -7.57 6.84
N ALA A 83 -18.45 -8.17 5.82
CA ALA A 83 -18.98 -7.44 4.67
C ALA A 83 -20.02 -6.39 5.06
N ASP A 84 -20.92 -6.70 5.98
CA ASP A 84 -21.96 -5.77 6.41
C ASP A 84 -21.38 -4.49 7.00
N ILE A 85 -20.32 -4.61 7.80
CA ILE A 85 -19.63 -3.47 8.42
C ILE A 85 -18.86 -2.67 7.36
N LEU A 86 -18.13 -3.36 6.50
CA LEU A 86 -17.27 -2.71 5.52
C LEU A 86 -18.06 -2.08 4.38
N LEU A 87 -19.07 -2.76 3.85
CA LEU A 87 -19.92 -2.22 2.78
C LEU A 87 -20.76 -1.04 3.26
N ALA A 88 -21.17 -1.05 4.52
CA ALA A 88 -21.86 0.09 5.13
C ALA A 88 -20.92 1.23 5.52
N LYS A 89 -19.60 1.04 5.38
CA LYS A 89 -18.56 2.04 5.70
C LYS A 89 -18.73 2.63 7.11
N GLN A 90 -18.78 1.74 8.12
CA GLN A 90 -18.95 2.11 9.52
C GLN A 90 -17.60 2.43 10.18
N PRO A 91 -17.15 3.70 10.20
CA PRO A 91 -15.80 4.04 10.68
C PRO A 91 -15.61 3.82 12.17
N ASP A 92 -16.66 3.94 12.96
CA ASP A 92 -16.67 3.71 14.42
C ASP A 92 -16.44 2.23 14.80
N MET A 93 -16.61 1.32 13.86
CA MET A 93 -16.34 -0.11 14.04
C MET A 93 -14.88 -0.51 13.76
N LEU A 94 -14.06 0.44 13.32
CA LEU A 94 -12.66 0.23 12.91
C LEU A 94 -11.69 0.66 14.01
N PRO A 95 -10.43 0.19 13.98
CA PRO A 95 -9.44 0.56 14.99
C PRO A 95 -8.92 2.00 14.85
N GLY A 96 -9.27 2.69 13.80
CA GLY A 96 -8.93 4.09 13.55
C GLY A 96 -9.77 4.66 12.43
N ASN A 97 -9.74 5.99 12.27
CA ASN A 97 -10.49 6.65 11.21
C ASN A 97 -9.86 6.35 9.84
N PRO A 98 -10.64 5.87 8.86
CA PRO A 98 -10.12 5.67 7.52
C PRO A 98 -9.87 7.02 6.84
N VAL A 99 -8.74 7.12 6.12
CA VAL A 99 -8.43 8.27 5.27
C VAL A 99 -8.94 8.06 3.86
N ILE A 100 -9.12 6.80 3.45
CA ILE A 100 -9.65 6.45 2.14
C ILE A 100 -10.34 5.09 2.20
N TRP A 101 -11.38 4.93 1.39
CA TRP A 101 -12.03 3.65 1.12
C TRP A 101 -11.70 3.23 -0.31
N ILE A 102 -11.25 1.99 -0.46
CA ILE A 102 -10.99 1.41 -1.77
C ILE A 102 -11.99 0.30 -2.06
N GLN A 103 -12.12 -0.02 -3.33
CA GLN A 103 -12.93 -1.16 -3.77
C GLN A 103 -12.14 -2.05 -4.72
N THR A 104 -12.52 -3.32 -4.74
CA THR A 104 -12.03 -4.30 -5.68
C THR A 104 -13.22 -5.01 -6.31
N THR A 105 -13.05 -5.44 -7.56
CA THR A 105 -14.02 -6.34 -8.20
C THR A 105 -13.56 -7.77 -8.02
N TRP A 106 -14.50 -8.68 -7.86
CA TRP A 106 -14.23 -10.10 -7.73
C TRP A 106 -15.24 -10.90 -8.56
N GLU A 107 -14.73 -11.74 -9.43
CA GLU A 107 -15.56 -12.63 -10.25
C GLU A 107 -15.94 -13.86 -9.45
N GLY A 108 -17.03 -13.82 -8.76
CA GLY A 108 -17.51 -14.95 -7.98
C GLY A 108 -17.69 -14.59 -6.51
N GLY A 109 -18.44 -15.43 -5.81
CA GLY A 109 -18.82 -15.20 -4.44
C GLY A 109 -20.04 -14.30 -4.30
N LYS A 110 -20.45 -14.11 -3.06
CA LYS A 110 -21.66 -13.40 -2.67
C LYS A 110 -21.56 -11.88 -2.88
N HIS A 111 -20.35 -11.35 -2.84
CA HIS A 111 -20.10 -9.91 -2.96
C HIS A 111 -19.17 -9.62 -4.15
N PRO A 112 -19.74 -9.22 -5.31
CA PRO A 112 -18.95 -8.92 -6.50
C PRO A 112 -18.04 -7.68 -6.32
N ILE A 113 -18.43 -6.76 -5.42
CA ILE A 113 -17.63 -5.60 -5.06
C ILE A 113 -17.26 -5.71 -3.59
N LYS A 114 -15.96 -5.63 -3.30
CA LYS A 114 -15.45 -5.59 -1.93
C LYS A 114 -14.93 -4.19 -1.64
N VAL A 115 -15.24 -3.69 -0.45
CA VAL A 115 -14.82 -2.39 0.03
C VAL A 115 -13.93 -2.59 1.24
N ALA A 116 -12.84 -1.86 1.30
CA ALA A 116 -11.92 -1.91 2.42
C ALA A 116 -11.42 -0.52 2.79
N PRO A 117 -11.24 -0.23 4.09
CA PRO A 117 -10.70 1.03 4.54
C PRO A 117 -9.17 1.01 4.56
N TYR A 118 -8.57 2.18 4.39
CA TYR A 118 -7.18 2.42 4.71
C TYR A 118 -7.08 3.53 5.74
N THR A 119 -6.51 3.24 6.89
CA THR A 119 -6.15 4.24 7.90
C THR A 119 -4.85 4.92 7.47
N ARG A 120 -4.48 6.02 8.12
CA ARG A 120 -3.20 6.70 7.83
C ARG A 120 -2.03 5.74 8.01
N SER A 121 -2.03 4.95 9.06
CA SER A 121 -0.98 3.95 9.33
C SER A 121 -0.86 2.90 8.22
N MET A 122 -2.00 2.38 7.75
CA MET A 122 -2.02 1.41 6.65
C MET A 122 -1.50 2.01 5.35
N LEU A 123 -1.89 3.26 5.06
CA LEU A 123 -1.44 3.96 3.86
C LEU A 123 0.07 4.26 3.93
N ASP A 124 0.60 4.61 5.10
CA ASP A 124 2.03 4.82 5.31
C ASP A 124 2.84 3.55 5.06
N THR A 125 2.34 2.40 5.55
CA THR A 125 2.96 1.10 5.30
C THR A 125 2.96 0.76 3.81
N TYR A 126 1.83 0.96 3.15
CA TYR A 126 1.70 0.76 1.70
C TYR A 126 2.69 1.65 0.93
N ARG A 127 2.76 2.93 1.28
CA ARG A 127 3.69 3.88 0.65
C ARG A 127 5.14 3.43 0.80
N ASN A 128 5.55 3.01 1.99
CA ASN A 128 6.91 2.53 2.21
C ASN A 128 7.22 1.30 1.36
N ASN A 129 6.26 0.39 1.25
CA ASN A 129 6.42 -0.83 0.46
C ASN A 129 6.56 -0.53 -1.03
N VAL A 130 5.69 0.30 -1.61
CA VAL A 130 5.76 0.63 -3.04
C VAL A 130 7.01 1.44 -3.36
N THR A 131 7.45 2.30 -2.45
CA THR A 131 8.68 3.07 -2.60
C THR A 131 9.90 2.15 -2.61
N ALA A 132 9.95 1.18 -1.69
CA ALA A 132 10.99 0.16 -1.67
C ALA A 132 11.00 -0.65 -2.98
N CYS A 133 9.83 -1.05 -3.47
CA CYS A 133 9.71 -1.76 -4.75
C CYS A 133 10.24 -0.92 -5.93
N LEU A 134 9.95 0.38 -5.96
CA LEU A 134 10.45 1.28 -6.98
C LEU A 134 11.98 1.35 -6.96
N ILE A 135 12.57 1.51 -5.79
CA ILE A 135 14.02 1.54 -5.62
C ILE A 135 14.65 0.22 -6.07
N LEU A 136 14.10 -0.90 -5.61
CA LEU A 136 14.59 -2.24 -5.95
C LEU A 136 14.44 -2.56 -7.43
N SER A 137 13.41 -2.04 -8.10
CA SER A 137 13.21 -2.26 -9.54
C SER A 137 14.33 -1.70 -10.39
N THR A 138 15.07 -0.72 -9.87
CA THR A 138 16.21 -0.10 -10.57
C THR A 138 17.56 -0.56 -10.04
N SER A 139 17.57 -1.44 -9.04
CA SER A 139 18.80 -1.91 -8.39
C SER A 139 19.46 -3.02 -9.23
N LYS A 140 20.74 -2.85 -9.53
CA LYS A 140 21.56 -3.88 -10.16
C LYS A 140 22.31 -4.74 -9.15
N GLU A 141 22.61 -4.13 -8.00
CA GLU A 141 23.28 -4.79 -6.88
C GLU A 141 22.83 -4.13 -5.57
N LYS A 142 23.12 -4.77 -4.46
CA LYS A 142 22.76 -4.27 -3.14
C LYS A 142 23.37 -2.88 -2.91
N GLY A 143 22.54 -1.94 -2.51
CA GLY A 143 22.95 -0.56 -2.24
C GLY A 143 22.93 0.37 -3.44
N SER A 144 22.80 -0.16 -4.65
CA SER A 144 22.70 0.65 -5.87
C SER A 144 21.27 0.78 -6.35
N PHE A 145 20.93 1.91 -6.93
CA PHE A 145 19.64 2.14 -7.57
C PHE A 145 19.71 3.36 -8.48
N ASP A 146 18.74 3.48 -9.37
CA ASP A 146 18.71 4.55 -10.37
C ASP A 146 17.28 5.06 -10.54
N VAL A 147 16.78 5.75 -9.50
CA VAL A 147 15.47 6.40 -9.50
C VAL A 147 15.66 7.90 -9.61
N ALA A 148 14.92 8.56 -10.50
CA ALA A 148 14.94 10.01 -10.66
C ALA A 148 13.50 10.55 -10.77
N ALA A 149 13.30 11.80 -10.31
CA ALA A 149 12.00 12.46 -10.42
C ALA A 149 11.57 12.70 -11.88
N THR A 150 12.54 12.66 -12.82
CA THR A 150 12.27 12.76 -14.25
C THR A 150 11.82 11.46 -14.89
N ASP A 151 11.85 10.35 -14.16
CA ASP A 151 11.35 9.06 -14.64
C ASP A 151 9.86 9.13 -14.92
N LYS A 152 9.39 8.25 -15.79
CA LYS A 152 7.99 8.13 -16.16
C LYS A 152 7.46 6.75 -15.79
N PHE A 153 6.20 6.67 -15.45
CA PHE A 153 5.55 5.42 -15.09
C PHE A 153 4.42 5.11 -16.07
N LEU A 154 4.53 4.00 -16.78
CA LEU A 154 3.47 3.54 -17.65
C LEU A 154 2.34 2.96 -16.80
N TYR A 155 1.21 3.65 -16.76
CA TYR A 155 0.12 3.38 -15.82
C TYR A 155 -1.19 3.06 -16.55
N ALA A 156 -1.45 1.78 -16.73
CA ALA A 156 -2.69 1.30 -17.35
C ALA A 156 -3.74 0.83 -16.32
N LEU A 157 -3.39 0.82 -15.05
CA LEU A 157 -4.24 0.31 -13.98
C LEU A 157 -5.42 1.23 -13.68
N ALA A 158 -6.47 0.67 -13.07
CA ALA A 158 -7.65 1.43 -12.73
C ALA A 158 -7.34 2.44 -11.60
N PRO A 159 -7.76 3.72 -11.75
CA PRO A 159 -7.58 4.74 -10.73
C PRO A 159 -8.55 4.54 -9.55
N LEU A 160 -8.42 5.38 -8.51
CA LEU A 160 -9.38 5.40 -7.40
C LEU A 160 -10.82 5.49 -7.91
N PRO A 161 -11.79 4.84 -7.24
CA PRO A 161 -11.69 4.16 -5.94
C PRO A 161 -11.14 2.73 -5.98
N PHE A 162 -10.68 2.24 -7.11
CA PHE A 162 -10.09 0.92 -7.20
C PHE A 162 -8.75 0.84 -6.45
N ALA A 163 -8.45 -0.33 -5.88
CA ALA A 163 -7.26 -0.53 -5.05
C ALA A 163 -5.95 -0.14 -5.76
N THR A 164 -5.87 -0.37 -7.07
CA THR A 164 -4.70 -0.01 -7.88
C THR A 164 -4.45 1.50 -7.93
N GLY A 165 -5.46 2.31 -7.65
CA GLY A 165 -5.33 3.77 -7.51
C GLY A 165 -4.59 4.23 -6.27
N LEU A 166 -4.35 3.34 -5.30
CA LEU A 166 -3.52 3.64 -4.13
C LEU A 166 -2.06 3.88 -4.52
N PHE A 167 -1.58 3.23 -5.57
CA PHE A 167 -0.18 3.33 -5.98
C PHE A 167 0.22 4.78 -6.30
N PRO A 168 -0.41 5.48 -7.24
CA PRO A 168 -0.06 6.88 -7.50
C PRO A 168 -0.35 7.79 -6.31
N LEU A 169 -1.42 7.54 -5.55
CA LEU A 169 -1.76 8.33 -4.37
C LEU A 169 -0.65 8.27 -3.32
N ALA A 170 -0.18 7.08 -3.00
CA ALA A 170 0.86 6.88 -1.99
C ALA A 170 2.23 7.34 -2.49
N LEU A 171 2.59 6.98 -3.72
CA LEU A 171 3.91 7.32 -4.28
C LEU A 171 4.13 8.82 -4.36
N ARG A 172 3.08 9.61 -4.64
CA ARG A 172 3.15 11.06 -4.74
C ARG A 172 3.68 11.72 -3.46
N GLU A 173 3.47 11.12 -2.30
CA GLU A 173 4.02 11.63 -1.03
C GLU A 173 5.54 11.49 -0.95
N GLU A 174 6.13 10.62 -1.76
CA GLU A 174 7.55 10.32 -1.76
C GLU A 174 8.29 10.95 -2.95
N ILE A 175 7.72 10.87 -4.14
CA ILE A 175 8.32 11.34 -5.38
C ILE A 175 7.22 11.68 -6.40
N ASN A 176 7.41 12.77 -7.11
CA ASN A 176 6.47 13.23 -8.12
C ASN A 176 6.88 12.75 -9.52
N ILE A 177 6.66 11.47 -9.78
CA ILE A 177 6.88 10.87 -11.10
C ILE A 177 5.65 11.11 -11.98
N GLU A 178 5.86 11.40 -13.26
CA GLU A 178 4.80 11.53 -14.25
C GLU A 178 4.23 10.14 -14.62
N PHE A 179 2.91 10.00 -14.57
CA PHE A 179 2.22 8.80 -15.01
C PHE A 179 1.73 8.97 -16.45
N LEU A 180 1.83 7.90 -17.25
CA LEU A 180 1.43 7.86 -18.64
C LEU A 180 0.31 6.83 -18.85
N PRO A 181 -0.95 7.21 -19.07
CA PRO A 181 -1.47 8.58 -19.05
C PRO A 181 -1.52 9.16 -17.64
N ALA A 182 -1.73 10.49 -17.55
CA ALA A 182 -1.90 11.14 -16.26
C ALA A 182 -3.10 10.54 -15.51
N VAL A 183 -2.98 10.41 -14.19
CA VAL A 183 -4.00 9.74 -13.35
C VAL A 183 -5.37 10.40 -13.51
N ASN A 184 -5.43 11.73 -13.54
CA ASN A 184 -6.69 12.46 -13.70
C ASN A 184 -7.33 12.22 -15.06
N ASP A 185 -6.56 12.03 -16.11
CA ASP A 185 -7.08 11.74 -17.45
C ASP A 185 -7.56 10.27 -17.56
N ALA A 186 -6.97 9.38 -16.76
CA ALA A 186 -7.28 7.96 -16.80
C ALA A 186 -8.63 7.59 -16.16
N VAL A 187 -9.23 8.48 -15.36
CA VAL A 187 -10.41 8.18 -14.54
C VAL A 187 -11.58 7.69 -15.37
N ASN A 188 -11.80 8.27 -16.57
CA ASN A 188 -12.92 7.93 -17.43
C ASN A 188 -12.55 7.02 -18.60
N MET A 189 -11.37 6.42 -18.57
CA MET A 189 -10.87 5.55 -19.64
C MET A 189 -11.03 4.07 -19.26
N SER A 190 -11.28 3.23 -20.28
CA SER A 190 -11.16 1.78 -20.13
C SER A 190 -9.70 1.36 -20.01
N PHE A 191 -9.45 0.12 -19.58
CA PHE A 191 -8.10 -0.45 -19.55
C PHE A 191 -7.41 -0.34 -20.93
N SER A 192 -8.12 -0.69 -21.99
CA SER A 192 -7.59 -0.64 -23.36
C SER A 192 -7.22 0.79 -23.78
N GLU A 193 -8.07 1.77 -23.46
CA GLU A 193 -7.80 3.18 -23.76
C GLU A 193 -6.58 3.70 -22.99
N ARG A 194 -6.50 3.40 -21.69
CA ARG A 194 -5.35 3.79 -20.87
C ARG A 194 -4.06 3.20 -21.41
N ASN A 195 -4.08 1.92 -21.75
CA ASN A 195 -2.91 1.22 -22.25
C ASN A 195 -2.43 1.80 -23.58
N LYS A 196 -3.34 2.01 -24.53
CA LYS A 196 -3.01 2.58 -25.84
C LYS A 196 -2.44 3.99 -25.72
N LEU A 197 -3.08 4.83 -24.94
CA LEU A 197 -2.64 6.21 -24.74
C LEU A 197 -1.27 6.26 -24.04
N GLY A 198 -1.09 5.45 -23.00
CA GLY A 198 0.16 5.39 -22.26
C GLY A 198 1.34 4.99 -23.15
N PHE A 199 1.19 3.95 -23.95
CA PHE A 199 2.23 3.53 -24.89
C PHE A 199 2.50 4.59 -25.97
N LYS A 200 1.46 5.21 -26.51
CA LYS A 200 1.61 6.29 -27.48
C LYS A 200 2.41 7.46 -26.91
N MET A 201 2.09 7.88 -25.69
CA MET A 201 2.80 8.98 -25.01
C MET A 201 4.25 8.62 -24.74
N ALA A 202 4.53 7.39 -24.28
CA ALA A 202 5.87 6.93 -24.02
C ALA A 202 6.72 6.86 -25.29
N MET A 203 6.14 6.38 -26.40
CA MET A 203 6.83 6.34 -27.68
C MET A 203 7.15 7.73 -28.22
N GLN A 204 6.22 8.70 -28.05
CA GLN A 204 6.44 10.09 -28.47
C GLN A 204 7.54 10.78 -27.67
N LYS A 205 7.75 10.37 -26.42
CA LYS A 205 8.76 10.95 -25.51
C LYS A 205 10.11 10.26 -25.62
N ASP A 206 10.20 9.19 -26.42
CA ASP A 206 11.44 8.36 -26.54
C ASP A 206 12.00 7.96 -25.17
N LEU A 207 11.13 7.41 -24.34
CA LEU A 207 11.46 7.05 -22.95
C LEU A 207 11.57 5.54 -22.78
N GLY A 208 12.44 5.13 -21.84
CA GLY A 208 12.40 3.78 -21.30
C GLY A 208 11.19 3.60 -20.40
N PHE A 209 10.86 2.36 -20.10
CA PHE A 209 9.73 2.01 -19.23
C PHE A 209 10.23 1.37 -17.93
N PHE A 210 9.45 1.56 -16.90
CA PHE A 210 9.54 0.75 -15.71
C PHE A 210 8.78 -0.57 -15.88
#